data_d4363ee17ededfe40edf0d753bfc7b64
#
_entry.id   d4363ee17ededfe40edf0d753bfc7b64
#
_cell.length_a   1.000
_cell.length_b   1.000
_cell.length_c   1.000
_cell.angle_alpha   90.00
_cell.angle_beta   90.00
_cell.angle_gamma   90.00
#
_symmetry.space_group_name_H-M   'P 1'
#
loop_
_entity.id
_entity.type
_entity.pdbx_description
1 polymer ?
#
loop_
_entity_poly.entity_id
_entity_poly.type
_entity_poly.pdbx_seq_one_letter_code
_entity_poly.pdbx_strand_id
1 'polypeptide(L)'
;MPHERVLVAIVKTRADLQYFSEQQWYRVPVDASITEDARWPPQWVAGFETMQAGASTQQVLRFARVMGLETKSREELFPDVGPGIRAGKMYYRLRLGEVESLRTPLVPRRPRRMPFIWTSFSKLLAAQEFNDLFDDSPYEDALWRAFKEQSIEAERQWPFQANERGYVLDFALFCRGRSIDVEVDGRPHHNVEARASATLRGIANWRCLGGQW
;
A
#
# COMPACT_ATOMS: atom_id res chain seq x y z
N MET A 1 -21.58 8.08 0.52
CA MET A 1 -20.62 9.03 -0.08
C MET A 1 -19.63 8.21 -0.87
N PRO A 2 -19.26 8.58 -2.10
CA PRO A 2 -18.17 7.88 -2.79
C PRO A 2 -16.93 7.99 -1.92
N HIS A 3 -16.33 6.85 -1.60
CA HIS A 3 -15.11 6.81 -0.80
C HIS A 3 -14.00 7.52 -1.58
N GLU A 4 -13.47 8.62 -1.04
CA GLU A 4 -12.35 9.33 -1.67
C GLU A 4 -11.14 8.40 -1.71
N ARG A 5 -10.60 8.21 -2.92
CA ARG A 5 -9.53 7.26 -3.20
C ARG A 5 -8.17 7.86 -2.87
N VAL A 6 -7.41 7.14 -2.09
CA VAL A 6 -6.04 7.49 -1.71
C VAL A 6 -5.08 6.49 -2.30
N LEU A 7 -4.05 6.98 -2.98
CA LEU A 7 -2.89 6.20 -3.39
C LEU A 7 -1.77 6.40 -2.37
N VAL A 8 -1.43 5.35 -1.62
CA VAL A 8 -0.20 5.35 -0.83
C VAL A 8 0.95 5.01 -1.75
N ALA A 9 1.91 5.92 -1.88
CA ALA A 9 2.92 5.88 -2.91
C ALA A 9 4.32 6.09 -2.32
N ILE A 10 5.33 5.38 -2.86
CA ILE A 10 6.68 5.39 -2.30
C ILE A 10 7.39 6.74 -2.51
N VAL A 11 7.83 7.36 -1.44
CA VAL A 11 8.75 8.50 -1.41
C VAL A 11 10.13 7.95 -1.04
N LYS A 12 10.93 7.69 -2.07
CA LYS A 12 12.14 6.88 -1.93
C LYS A 12 13.35 7.66 -1.44
N THR A 13 13.52 8.91 -1.91
CA THR A 13 14.72 9.71 -1.66
C THR A 13 14.37 11.06 -1.03
N ARG A 14 15.36 11.76 -0.49
CA ARG A 14 15.19 13.14 0.01
C ARG A 14 14.67 14.08 -1.08
N ALA A 15 15.14 13.93 -2.31
CA ALA A 15 14.63 14.72 -3.44
C ALA A 15 13.15 14.42 -3.70
N ASP A 16 12.73 13.13 -3.64
CA ASP A 16 11.32 12.78 -3.78
C ASP A 16 10.46 13.38 -2.66
N LEU A 17 11.01 13.45 -1.44
CA LEU A 17 10.32 14.09 -0.31
C LEU A 17 10.19 15.60 -0.51
N GLN A 18 11.22 16.26 -1.05
CA GLN A 18 11.15 17.68 -1.39
C GLN A 18 10.11 17.96 -2.48
N TYR A 19 10.07 17.14 -3.54
CA TYR A 19 9.04 17.27 -4.57
C TYR A 19 7.64 17.12 -3.97
N PHE A 20 7.46 16.13 -3.08
CA PHE A 20 6.18 15.88 -2.43
C PHE A 20 5.78 17.02 -1.49
N SER A 21 6.65 17.40 -0.54
CA SER A 21 6.29 18.30 0.57
C SER A 21 6.47 19.77 0.25
N GLU A 22 7.51 20.15 -0.51
CA GLU A 22 7.83 21.57 -0.76
C GLU A 22 7.33 22.04 -2.12
N GLN A 23 7.51 21.18 -3.15
CA GLN A 23 7.09 21.53 -4.51
C GLN A 23 5.68 21.04 -4.85
N GLN A 24 5.05 20.27 -3.96
CA GLN A 24 3.66 19.83 -4.04
C GLN A 24 3.34 19.07 -5.33
N TRP A 25 4.16 18.10 -5.68
CA TRP A 25 3.87 17.17 -6.77
C TRP A 25 4.45 15.77 -6.53
N TYR A 26 3.82 14.80 -7.16
CA TYR A 26 4.28 13.41 -7.17
C TYR A 26 4.22 12.87 -8.59
N ARG A 27 5.03 11.85 -8.90
CA ARG A 27 5.07 11.23 -10.22
C ARG A 27 4.80 9.74 -10.17
N VAL A 28 4.04 9.27 -11.16
CA VAL A 28 3.80 7.84 -11.40
C VAL A 28 4.19 7.55 -12.85
N PRO A 29 5.00 6.53 -13.14
CA PRO A 29 5.27 6.14 -14.53
C PRO A 29 3.96 5.81 -15.26
N VAL A 30 3.82 6.26 -16.50
CA VAL A 30 2.61 6.00 -17.31
C VAL A 30 2.39 4.50 -17.52
N ASP A 31 3.47 3.73 -17.62
CA ASP A 31 3.51 2.27 -17.80
C ASP A 31 3.42 1.48 -16.47
N ALA A 32 3.16 2.13 -15.35
CA ALA A 32 2.97 1.44 -14.09
C ALA A 32 1.57 0.79 -14.03
N SER A 33 1.48 -0.48 -13.64
CA SER A 33 0.22 -1.23 -13.56
C SER A 33 -0.86 -0.54 -12.72
N ILE A 34 -0.47 0.27 -11.75
CA ILE A 34 -1.39 1.05 -10.92
C ILE A 34 -2.23 2.05 -11.73
N THR A 35 -1.75 2.49 -12.90
CA THR A 35 -2.46 3.45 -13.77
C THR A 35 -3.56 2.78 -14.61
N GLU A 36 -3.56 1.44 -14.68
CA GLU A 36 -4.58 0.63 -15.33
C GLU A 36 -5.72 0.25 -14.36
N ASP A 37 -5.53 0.50 -13.06
CA ASP A 37 -6.54 0.24 -12.04
C ASP A 37 -7.76 1.16 -12.22
N ALA A 38 -8.97 0.61 -12.08
CA ALA A 38 -10.22 1.36 -12.21
C ALA A 38 -10.34 2.53 -11.20
N ARG A 39 -9.54 2.53 -10.14
CA ARG A 39 -9.45 3.60 -9.14
C ARG A 39 -8.57 4.79 -9.60
N TRP A 40 -7.83 4.65 -10.70
CA TRP A 40 -7.02 5.75 -11.25
C TRP A 40 -7.88 6.84 -11.92
N PRO A 41 -7.57 8.13 -11.82
CA PRO A 41 -6.53 8.73 -10.98
C PRO A 41 -6.97 8.85 -9.51
N PRO A 42 -6.01 8.91 -8.56
CA PRO A 42 -6.32 9.11 -7.15
C PRO A 42 -6.83 10.52 -6.88
N GLN A 43 -7.63 10.67 -5.81
CA GLN A 43 -8.05 11.99 -5.30
C GLN A 43 -7.09 12.51 -4.24
N TRP A 44 -6.37 11.59 -3.58
CA TRP A 44 -5.36 11.88 -2.58
C TRP A 44 -4.13 11.01 -2.79
N VAL A 45 -2.97 11.52 -2.39
CA VAL A 45 -1.73 10.75 -2.34
C VAL A 45 -1.18 10.82 -0.93
N ALA A 46 -0.81 9.67 -0.36
CA ALA A 46 -0.08 9.58 0.90
C ALA A 46 1.33 9.03 0.64
N GLY A 47 2.34 9.67 1.22
CA GLY A 47 3.74 9.31 1.01
C GLY A 47 4.18 8.17 1.93
N PHE A 48 4.56 7.01 1.37
CA PHE A 48 5.30 5.98 2.07
C PHE A 48 6.79 6.35 2.05
N GLU A 49 7.23 7.00 3.10
CA GLU A 49 8.59 7.53 3.25
C GLU A 49 9.55 6.42 3.64
N THR A 50 10.68 6.33 2.93
CA THR A 50 11.76 5.39 3.26
C THR A 50 12.83 6.06 4.11
N MET A 51 13.72 5.28 4.72
CA MET A 51 14.89 5.82 5.43
C MET A 51 15.80 6.65 4.50
N GLN A 52 15.86 6.34 3.21
CA GLN A 52 16.60 7.15 2.24
C GLN A 52 15.95 8.50 1.96
N ALA A 53 14.66 8.65 2.24
CA ALA A 53 13.97 9.94 2.19
C ALA A 53 14.28 10.81 3.42
N GLY A 54 14.91 10.26 4.44
CA GLY A 54 15.28 10.95 5.68
C GLY A 54 14.41 10.60 6.88
N ALA A 55 13.44 9.70 6.73
CA ALA A 55 12.68 9.16 7.84
C ALA A 55 13.56 8.26 8.72
N SER A 56 13.29 8.18 10.01
CA SER A 56 13.99 7.29 10.96
C SER A 56 13.68 5.82 10.69
N THR A 57 12.51 5.56 10.11
CA THR A 57 12.01 4.25 9.69
C THR A 57 11.09 4.41 8.49
N GLN A 58 10.71 3.29 7.87
CA GLN A 58 9.64 3.33 6.88
C GLN A 58 8.33 3.77 7.54
N GLN A 59 7.61 4.71 6.93
CA GLN A 59 6.37 5.24 7.49
C GLN A 59 5.46 5.89 6.45
N VAL A 60 4.16 5.96 6.74
CA VAL A 60 3.25 6.91 6.10
C VAL A 60 2.97 8.02 7.10
N LEU A 61 3.35 9.24 6.75
CA LEU A 61 3.15 10.41 7.59
C LEU A 61 2.42 11.53 6.86
N ARG A 62 2.82 11.83 5.62
CA ARG A 62 2.33 12.98 4.86
C ARG A 62 1.34 12.54 3.80
N PHE A 63 0.33 13.36 3.58
CA PHE A 63 -0.64 13.17 2.52
C PHE A 63 -1.08 14.51 1.95
N ALA A 64 -1.61 14.50 0.73
CA ALA A 64 -2.12 15.70 0.07
C ALA A 64 -3.21 15.36 -0.93
N ARG A 65 -4.10 16.33 -1.16
CA ARG A 65 -5.13 16.23 -2.19
C ARG A 65 -4.53 16.39 -3.58
N VAL A 66 -4.98 15.61 -4.55
CA VAL A 66 -4.60 15.75 -5.94
C VAL A 66 -5.43 16.88 -6.58
N MET A 67 -4.76 17.92 -7.04
CA MET A 67 -5.37 19.11 -7.63
C MET A 67 -5.36 19.09 -9.16
N GLY A 68 -4.60 18.16 -9.75
CA GLY A 68 -4.51 18.02 -11.20
C GLY A 68 -3.55 16.92 -11.63
N LEU A 69 -3.73 16.47 -12.86
CA LEU A 69 -2.95 15.43 -13.51
C LEU A 69 -2.39 15.96 -14.83
N GLU A 70 -1.11 15.82 -15.05
CA GLU A 70 -0.40 16.21 -16.26
C GLU A 70 0.46 15.05 -16.74
N THR A 71 0.61 14.88 -18.04
CA THR A 71 1.60 13.95 -18.59
C THR A 71 2.86 14.71 -18.96
N LYS A 72 4.00 14.26 -18.45
CA LYS A 72 5.31 14.91 -18.63
C LYS A 72 6.38 13.88 -18.95
N SER A 73 7.34 14.26 -19.81
CA SER A 73 8.55 13.46 -19.98
C SER A 73 9.45 13.58 -18.76
N ARG A 74 10.40 12.65 -18.64
CA ARG A 74 11.43 12.72 -17.59
C ARG A 74 12.21 14.03 -17.68
N GLU A 75 12.56 14.47 -18.87
CA GLU A 75 13.34 15.66 -19.13
C GLU A 75 12.60 16.93 -18.71
N GLU A 76 11.29 16.97 -18.92
CA GLU A 76 10.45 18.08 -18.44
C GLU A 76 10.31 18.10 -16.91
N LEU A 77 10.30 16.92 -16.26
CA LEU A 77 10.23 16.84 -14.80
C LEU A 77 11.56 17.18 -14.12
N PHE A 78 12.67 16.91 -14.79
CA PHE A 78 14.03 17.02 -14.24
C PHE A 78 14.98 17.66 -15.26
N PRO A 79 14.78 18.95 -15.60
CA PRO A 79 15.59 19.59 -16.64
C PRO A 79 17.06 19.66 -16.32
N ASP A 80 17.40 19.70 -15.03
CA ASP A 80 18.79 19.79 -14.56
C ASP A 80 19.48 18.42 -14.42
N VAL A 81 18.74 17.32 -14.65
CA VAL A 81 19.28 15.97 -14.59
C VAL A 81 19.46 15.45 -16.01
N GLY A 82 20.71 15.29 -16.42
CA GLY A 82 21.06 14.79 -17.75
C GLY A 82 20.34 13.49 -18.15
N PRO A 83 20.31 13.18 -19.45
CA PRO A 83 19.66 11.98 -19.96
C PRO A 83 20.33 10.74 -19.36
N GLY A 84 19.58 9.95 -18.59
CA GLY A 84 20.02 8.70 -18.00
C GLY A 84 19.31 7.50 -18.62
N ILE A 85 19.46 6.33 -18.01
CA ILE A 85 18.81 5.06 -18.43
C ILE A 85 17.29 5.20 -18.65
N ARG A 86 16.67 6.25 -18.10
CA ARG A 86 15.22 6.52 -18.21
C ARG A 86 14.89 7.69 -19.15
N ALA A 87 15.78 8.02 -20.09
CA ALA A 87 15.53 9.04 -21.10
C ALA A 87 14.23 8.73 -21.88
N GLY A 88 13.43 9.75 -22.15
CA GLY A 88 12.16 9.63 -22.87
C GLY A 88 11.03 8.96 -22.08
N LYS A 89 11.26 8.51 -20.84
CA LYS A 89 10.19 7.88 -20.03
C LYS A 89 9.14 8.92 -19.67
N MET A 90 7.87 8.54 -19.89
CA MET A 90 6.71 9.38 -19.59
C MET A 90 6.17 9.11 -18.19
N TYR A 91 5.70 10.18 -17.53
CA TYR A 91 5.14 10.14 -16.19
C TYR A 91 3.84 10.92 -16.12
N TYR A 92 2.91 10.45 -15.32
CA TYR A 92 1.85 11.28 -14.77
C TYR A 92 2.44 12.10 -13.62
N ARG A 93 2.36 13.43 -13.75
CA ARG A 93 2.63 14.38 -12.68
C ARG A 93 1.33 14.71 -11.99
N LEU A 94 1.19 14.29 -10.75
CA LEU A 94 0.09 14.65 -9.87
C LEU A 94 0.45 15.97 -9.20
N ARG A 95 -0.28 17.04 -9.47
CA ARG A 95 -0.16 18.30 -8.74
C ARG A 95 -0.89 18.15 -7.42
N LEU A 96 -0.22 18.45 -6.32
CA LEU A 96 -0.74 18.30 -4.97
C LEU A 96 -1.17 19.65 -4.41
N GLY A 97 -2.16 19.64 -3.55
CA GLY A 97 -2.51 20.75 -2.70
C GLY A 97 -1.58 20.86 -1.49
N GLU A 98 -2.05 21.54 -0.47
CA GLU A 98 -1.35 21.61 0.82
C GLU A 98 -1.06 20.22 1.36
N VAL A 99 0.17 20.03 1.85
CA VAL A 99 0.61 18.77 2.40
C VAL A 99 0.31 18.74 3.90
N GLU A 100 -0.52 17.81 4.27
CA GLU A 100 -0.94 17.56 5.64
C GLU A 100 -0.15 16.38 6.24
N SER A 101 -0.16 16.29 7.56
CA SER A 101 0.47 15.17 8.28
C SER A 101 -0.56 14.44 9.13
N LEU A 102 -0.43 13.12 9.17
CA LEU A 102 -1.15 12.29 10.13
C LEU A 102 -0.72 12.67 11.55
N ARG A 103 -1.63 12.53 12.51
CA ARG A 103 -1.30 12.77 13.93
C ARG A 103 -0.20 11.83 14.41
N THR A 104 -0.20 10.59 13.96
CA THR A 104 0.78 9.55 14.30
C THR A 104 1.25 8.89 13.00
N PRO A 105 2.57 8.74 12.79
CA PRO A 105 3.08 8.01 11.64
C PRO A 105 2.61 6.55 11.65
N LEU A 106 2.18 6.04 10.49
CA LEU A 106 1.85 4.63 10.33
C LEU A 106 3.11 3.86 9.92
N VAL A 107 3.67 3.15 10.87
CA VAL A 107 4.93 2.40 10.71
C VAL A 107 4.62 0.93 10.45
N PRO A 108 5.14 0.31 9.39
CA PRO A 108 5.01 -1.13 9.20
C PRO A 108 5.79 -1.88 10.29
N ARG A 109 5.23 -2.92 10.85
CA ARG A 109 5.89 -3.76 11.87
C ARG A 109 7.16 -4.42 11.34
N ARG A 110 7.20 -4.69 10.04
CA ARG A 110 8.32 -5.29 9.34
C ARG A 110 8.72 -4.44 8.14
N PRO A 111 10.04 -4.27 7.87
CA PRO A 111 10.48 -3.60 6.65
C PRO A 111 9.89 -4.30 5.42
N ARG A 112 9.32 -3.52 4.50
CA ARG A 112 8.69 -4.09 3.32
C ARG A 112 8.94 -3.25 2.08
N ARG A 113 8.94 -3.90 0.93
CA ARG A 113 8.93 -3.21 -0.36
C ARG A 113 7.48 -3.03 -0.79
N MET A 114 7.13 -1.79 -1.04
CA MET A 114 5.81 -1.47 -1.54
C MET A 114 5.88 -0.45 -2.65
N PRO A 115 5.34 -0.76 -3.83
CA PRO A 115 5.23 0.24 -4.88
C PRO A 115 4.04 1.18 -4.62
N PHE A 116 2.85 0.62 -4.43
CA PHE A 116 1.59 1.36 -4.26
C PHE A 116 0.58 0.55 -3.45
N ILE A 117 -0.27 1.26 -2.66
CA ILE A 117 -1.47 0.70 -2.03
C ILE A 117 -2.65 1.61 -2.37
N TRP A 118 -3.79 1.03 -2.72
CA TRP A 118 -5.05 1.74 -2.70
C TRP A 118 -5.68 1.66 -1.31
N THR A 119 -6.19 2.81 -0.85
CA THR A 119 -6.98 2.91 0.38
C THR A 119 -8.05 3.98 0.22
N SER A 120 -8.95 4.10 1.18
CA SER A 120 -9.88 5.22 1.27
C SER A 120 -9.37 6.30 2.22
N PHE A 121 -9.83 7.53 2.03
CA PHE A 121 -9.46 8.65 2.92
C PHE A 121 -9.92 8.40 4.36
N SER A 122 -11.07 7.79 4.53
CA SER A 122 -11.58 7.41 5.87
C SER A 122 -10.67 6.35 6.54
N LYS A 123 -10.20 5.34 5.79
CA LYS A 123 -9.24 4.36 6.33
C LYS A 123 -7.90 5.02 6.67
N LEU A 124 -7.39 5.89 5.81
CA LEU A 124 -6.12 6.60 6.08
C LEU A 124 -6.17 7.37 7.40
N LEU A 125 -7.27 8.11 7.65
CA LEU A 125 -7.40 8.91 8.86
C LEU A 125 -7.72 8.10 10.10
N ALA A 126 -8.40 6.96 9.96
CA ALA A 126 -8.76 6.07 11.07
C ALA A 126 -7.69 5.03 11.40
N ALA A 127 -6.70 4.84 10.52
CA ALA A 127 -5.64 3.84 10.69
C ALA A 127 -4.84 4.08 11.97
N GLN A 128 -4.64 3.03 12.73
CA GLN A 128 -3.79 3.01 13.95
C GLN A 128 -2.44 2.38 13.67
N GLU A 129 -2.35 1.55 12.64
CA GLU A 129 -1.14 0.90 12.19
C GLU A 129 -1.12 0.77 10.66
N PHE A 130 0.05 0.45 10.11
CA PHE A 130 0.26 0.39 8.67
C PHE A 130 -0.67 -0.63 7.96
N ASN A 131 -0.93 -1.77 8.57
CA ASN A 131 -1.79 -2.81 7.99
C ASN A 131 -3.28 -2.41 7.92
N ASP A 132 -3.70 -1.34 8.60
CA ASP A 132 -5.06 -0.79 8.48
C ASP A 132 -5.31 -0.08 7.15
N LEU A 133 -4.23 0.26 6.42
CA LEU A 133 -4.34 0.96 5.14
C LEU A 133 -4.88 0.10 4.00
N PHE A 134 -4.76 -1.22 4.08
CA PHE A 134 -5.21 -2.11 3.01
C PHE A 134 -6.74 -2.12 2.89
N ASP A 135 -7.23 -1.98 1.67
CA ASP A 135 -8.65 -1.88 1.32
C ASP A 135 -8.95 -2.84 0.15
N ASP A 136 -8.77 -4.14 0.43
CA ASP A 136 -8.81 -5.18 -0.60
C ASP A 136 -10.22 -5.79 -0.70
N SER A 137 -10.70 -6.43 0.36
CA SER A 137 -12.06 -6.99 0.39
C SER A 137 -12.71 -6.90 1.77
N PRO A 138 -14.05 -6.89 1.86
CA PRO A 138 -14.77 -6.93 3.14
C PRO A 138 -14.43 -8.17 3.98
N TYR A 139 -14.10 -9.29 3.35
CA TYR A 139 -13.74 -10.54 4.03
C TYR A 139 -12.35 -10.43 4.67
N GLU A 140 -11.38 -9.86 3.94
CA GLU A 140 -10.06 -9.57 4.50
C GLU A 140 -10.13 -8.57 5.65
N ASP A 141 -10.96 -7.53 5.53
CA ASP A 141 -11.18 -6.57 6.61
C ASP A 141 -11.82 -7.21 7.86
N ALA A 142 -12.73 -8.16 7.65
CA ALA A 142 -13.33 -8.92 8.76
C ALA A 142 -12.30 -9.82 9.45
N LEU A 143 -11.47 -10.52 8.67
CA LEU A 143 -10.41 -11.37 9.20
C LEU A 143 -9.31 -10.54 9.89
N TRP A 144 -8.93 -9.41 9.32
CA TRP A 144 -7.99 -8.47 9.94
C TRP A 144 -8.47 -7.98 11.32
N ARG A 145 -9.75 -7.63 11.41
CA ARG A 145 -10.37 -7.24 12.69
C ARG A 145 -10.32 -8.38 13.70
N ALA A 146 -10.65 -9.60 13.28
CA ALA A 146 -10.57 -10.77 14.15
C ALA A 146 -9.13 -11.06 14.63
N PHE A 147 -8.11 -10.89 13.78
CA PHE A 147 -6.72 -11.00 14.20
C PHE A 147 -6.36 -9.97 15.28
N LYS A 148 -6.78 -8.71 15.11
CA LYS A 148 -6.55 -7.68 16.13
C LYS A 148 -7.24 -7.98 17.45
N GLU A 149 -8.51 -8.41 17.42
CA GLU A 149 -9.27 -8.79 18.61
C GLU A 149 -8.62 -9.95 19.39
N GLN A 150 -8.00 -10.89 18.67
CA GLN A 150 -7.29 -12.02 19.25
C GLN A 150 -5.80 -11.75 19.54
N SER A 151 -5.33 -10.52 19.31
CA SER A 151 -3.92 -10.14 19.44
C SER A 151 -2.98 -11.02 18.58
N ILE A 152 -3.45 -11.46 17.42
CA ILE A 152 -2.66 -12.22 16.45
C ILE A 152 -1.92 -11.25 15.54
N GLU A 153 -0.58 -11.30 15.58
CA GLU A 153 0.25 -10.51 14.69
C GLU A 153 0.26 -11.11 13.28
N ALA A 154 -0.33 -10.38 12.33
CA ALA A 154 -0.31 -10.72 10.92
C ALA A 154 0.14 -9.51 10.10
N GLU A 155 0.75 -9.77 8.96
CA GLU A 155 1.02 -8.77 7.93
C GLU A 155 0.05 -8.96 6.77
N ARG A 156 -0.57 -7.88 6.30
CA ARG A 156 -1.49 -7.91 5.14
C ARG A 156 -0.71 -7.70 3.85
N GLN A 157 -1.20 -8.30 2.77
CA GLN A 157 -0.67 -8.15 1.40
C GLN A 157 0.86 -8.26 1.39
N TRP A 158 1.35 -9.37 1.95
CA TRP A 158 2.79 -9.56 2.16
C TRP A 158 3.47 -10.04 0.89
N PRO A 159 4.46 -9.30 0.35
CA PRO A 159 5.21 -9.75 -0.81
C PRO A 159 6.09 -10.94 -0.45
N PHE A 160 5.93 -12.02 -1.17
CA PHE A 160 6.68 -13.25 -1.00
C PHE A 160 7.30 -13.68 -2.34
N GLN A 161 8.52 -14.17 -2.31
CA GLN A 161 9.20 -14.67 -3.49
C GLN A 161 9.55 -16.15 -3.32
N ALA A 162 9.07 -16.99 -4.24
CA ALA A 162 9.42 -18.39 -4.30
C ALA A 162 9.70 -18.81 -5.75
N ASN A 163 10.77 -19.58 -5.96
CA ASN A 163 11.13 -20.13 -7.27
C ASN A 163 11.13 -19.06 -8.39
N GLU A 164 11.77 -17.91 -8.11
CA GLU A 164 11.86 -16.74 -9.02
C GLU A 164 10.53 -16.06 -9.35
N ARG A 165 9.42 -16.50 -8.74
CA ARG A 165 8.10 -15.88 -8.89
C ARG A 165 7.76 -15.08 -7.65
N GLY A 166 7.24 -13.87 -7.90
CA GLY A 166 6.68 -13.02 -6.85
C GLY A 166 5.22 -13.37 -6.60
N TYR A 167 4.84 -13.44 -5.34
CA TYR A 167 3.48 -13.62 -4.85
C TYR A 167 3.16 -12.50 -3.88
N VAL A 168 1.88 -12.25 -3.67
CA VAL A 168 1.40 -11.40 -2.59
C VAL A 168 0.43 -12.24 -1.78
N LEU A 169 0.72 -12.42 -0.50
CA LEU A 169 -0.10 -13.21 0.40
C LEU A 169 -1.13 -12.29 1.06
N ASP A 170 -2.40 -12.68 1.12
CA ASP A 170 -3.43 -11.88 1.78
C ASP A 170 -3.03 -11.59 3.22
N PHE A 171 -2.60 -12.63 3.94
CA PHE A 171 -2.00 -12.48 5.28
C PHE A 171 -0.81 -13.41 5.48
N ALA A 172 0.26 -12.88 6.07
CA ALA A 172 1.40 -13.65 6.53
C ALA A 172 1.52 -13.58 8.05
N LEU A 173 1.57 -14.72 8.71
CA LEU A 173 1.80 -14.84 10.15
C LEU A 173 3.19 -15.41 10.41
N PHE A 174 4.00 -14.69 11.16
CA PHE A 174 5.38 -15.05 11.46
C PHE A 174 5.47 -15.68 12.85
N CYS A 175 5.41 -17.01 12.91
CA CYS A 175 5.52 -17.79 14.13
C CYS A 175 6.96 -18.25 14.39
N ARG A 176 7.27 -18.70 15.64
CA ARG A 176 8.57 -19.28 15.94
C ARG A 176 8.83 -20.53 15.09
N GLY A 177 9.87 -20.49 14.26
CA GLY A 177 10.31 -21.62 13.43
C GLY A 177 9.48 -21.92 12.20
N ARG A 178 8.43 -21.14 11.90
CA ARG A 178 7.62 -21.28 10.67
C ARG A 178 6.83 -20.03 10.39
N SER A 179 6.42 -19.87 9.14
CA SER A 179 5.46 -18.84 8.73
C SER A 179 4.20 -19.51 8.18
N ILE A 180 3.08 -18.83 8.31
CA ILE A 180 1.77 -19.31 7.87
C ILE A 180 1.24 -18.31 6.86
N ASP A 181 0.88 -18.83 5.71
CA ASP A 181 0.11 -18.13 4.69
C ASP A 181 -1.39 -18.34 4.96
N VAL A 182 -2.13 -17.24 4.94
CA VAL A 182 -3.59 -17.27 5.11
C VAL A 182 -4.21 -16.50 3.95
N GLU A 183 -4.87 -17.26 3.07
CA GLU A 183 -5.57 -16.72 1.91
C GLU A 183 -7.08 -16.66 2.18
N VAL A 184 -7.71 -15.58 1.75
CA VAL A 184 -9.14 -15.37 1.87
C VAL A 184 -9.83 -15.78 0.58
N ASP A 185 -10.44 -16.96 0.55
CA ASP A 185 -11.18 -17.43 -0.63
C ASP A 185 -12.54 -16.73 -0.72
N GLY A 186 -12.63 -15.73 -1.59
CA GLY A 186 -13.81 -14.90 -1.83
C GLY A 186 -14.91 -15.58 -2.66
N ARG A 187 -14.86 -16.91 -2.90
CA ARG A 187 -15.95 -17.58 -3.61
C ARG A 187 -17.23 -17.55 -2.77
N PRO A 188 -18.36 -17.06 -3.32
CA PRO A 188 -19.62 -17.08 -2.61
C PRO A 188 -20.08 -18.52 -2.45
N HIS A 189 -19.85 -19.11 -1.29
CA HIS A 189 -20.58 -20.30 -0.89
C HIS A 189 -22.01 -19.87 -0.56
N HIS A 190 -22.95 -20.27 -1.41
CA HIS A 190 -24.37 -20.18 -1.14
C HIS A 190 -24.72 -20.90 0.16
N ASN A 191 -24.62 -20.24 1.31
CA ASN A 191 -25.28 -20.50 2.58
C ASN A 191 -24.73 -19.61 3.69
N VAL A 192 -25.22 -18.38 3.77
CA VAL A 192 -24.71 -17.35 4.70
C VAL A 192 -25.36 -17.41 6.08
N GLU A 193 -26.40 -18.23 6.31
CA GLU A 193 -27.20 -18.13 7.55
C GLU A 193 -26.77 -19.04 8.72
N ALA A 194 -25.80 -19.92 8.57
CA ALA A 194 -25.50 -20.90 9.61
C ALA A 194 -24.13 -20.81 10.30
N ARG A 195 -23.33 -19.78 10.09
CA ARG A 195 -21.90 -19.84 10.49
C ARG A 195 -21.28 -18.61 11.14
N ALA A 196 -22.02 -17.80 11.84
CA ALA A 196 -21.44 -16.71 12.62
C ALA A 196 -20.62 -17.18 13.85
N SER A 197 -20.67 -18.46 14.23
CA SER A 197 -19.94 -19.00 15.39
C SER A 197 -18.90 -20.09 15.08
N ALA A 198 -18.73 -20.48 13.81
CA ALA A 198 -17.85 -21.58 13.45
C ALA A 198 -16.73 -21.10 12.54
N THR A 199 -16.07 -19.96 12.93
CA THR A 199 -15.11 -20.08 12.20
C THR A 199 -14.14 -19.38 11.36
N LEU A 200 -13.05 -19.26 11.86
CA LEU A 200 -11.75 -19.13 11.18
C LEU A 200 -11.41 -20.29 10.21
N ARG A 201 -12.18 -21.36 10.19
CA ARG A 201 -11.88 -22.57 9.39
C ARG A 201 -12.54 -22.62 8.01
N GLY A 202 -13.45 -21.73 7.69
CA GLY A 202 -14.24 -21.79 6.45
C GLY A 202 -13.96 -20.71 5.44
N ILE A 203 -13.22 -19.66 5.83
CA ILE A 203 -12.97 -18.48 5.01
C ILE A 203 -11.50 -18.42 4.56
N ALA A 204 -10.59 -19.07 5.26
CA ALA A 204 -9.16 -18.99 4.98
C ALA A 204 -8.53 -20.36 4.76
N ASN A 205 -7.75 -20.50 3.70
CA ASN A 205 -6.88 -21.64 3.47
C ASN A 205 -5.53 -21.41 4.15
N TRP A 206 -5.14 -22.32 5.05
CA TRP A 206 -3.88 -22.23 5.78
C TRP A 206 -2.81 -23.07 5.09
N ARG A 207 -1.70 -22.46 4.72
CA ARG A 207 -0.53 -23.16 4.19
C ARG A 207 0.67 -22.92 5.08
N CYS A 208 1.33 -24.01 5.52
CA CYS A 208 2.63 -23.91 6.15
C CYS A 208 3.69 -23.70 5.06
N LEU A 209 4.35 -22.59 5.08
CA LEU A 209 5.47 -22.32 4.20
C LEU A 209 6.75 -22.84 4.87
N GLY A 210 7.27 -23.94 4.37
CA GLY A 210 8.60 -24.44 4.73
C GLY A 210 9.64 -23.65 3.94
N GLY A 211 10.32 -22.70 4.59
CA GLY A 211 11.37 -21.91 3.99
C GLY A 211 11.87 -20.82 4.93
N GLN A 212 13.15 -20.44 4.80
CA GLN A 212 13.72 -19.28 5.48
C GLN A 212 13.23 -18.02 4.74
N TRP A 213 12.67 -17.08 5.48
CA TRP A 213 12.22 -15.77 5.03
C TRP A 213 13.35 -14.74 5.15
#